data_caf769020f6f4286a24e980db3a8c2e6
#
_entry.id   caf769020f6f4286a24e980db3a8c2e6
#
_cell.length_a   1.000
_cell.length_b   1.000
_cell.length_c   1.000
_cell.angle_alpha   90.00
_cell.angle_beta   90.00
_cell.angle_gamma   90.00
#
_symmetry.space_group_name_H-M   'P 1'
#
loop_
_entity.id
_entity.type
_entity.pdbx_description
1 polymer ?
#
loop_
_entity_poly.entity_id
_entity_poly.type
_entity_poly.pdbx_seq_one_letter_code
_entity_poly.pdbx_strand_id
1 'polypeptide(L)'
;MAKTLLVGYKAADLTPALLTGDVTCHALDVYHRHAIEKVHHAKAICSPHLPDGPWDVVRFRTGPKLMSGELALDLLQECAKLVGHDLKPPRFVLDYVGRERDRNDLLDKVRRDAARERSFKAEWPASVPGGPKLLFTSYPGCFCHRRLDEGGLALAEVVSRELLAANPPKEPKAQTPKRPNPQALHLLDMGCGCGLVGLLVATAISDTRDERGERGERNLAAPSSPHSAIRPVDPSPTHSIIRPFDHSIISSLVLVDSHARAVEAAKENAAKFGVSAEVILSDNGTPARMDGTFDVFVGNPPYYSDYRIAEVFLETAVRALKPGGVYYQVVKNAAGLEPVQRRYFPDVEVIRRRNYCVLKSVKPS
;
A
#
# COMPACT_ATOMS: atom_id res chain seq x y z
N MET A 1 10.38 -26.32 26.82
CA MET A 1 8.98 -26.26 26.37
C MET A 1 8.99 -26.16 24.83
N ALA A 2 8.02 -26.81 24.19
CA ALA A 2 7.89 -26.72 22.73
C ALA A 2 7.55 -25.28 22.29
N LYS A 3 8.25 -24.79 21.27
CA LYS A 3 8.00 -23.45 20.70
C LYS A 3 6.90 -23.54 19.65
N THR A 4 5.83 -22.81 19.86
CA THR A 4 4.64 -22.83 18.97
C THR A 4 4.46 -21.48 18.29
N LEU A 5 4.27 -21.51 16.96
CA LEU A 5 3.87 -20.37 16.15
C LEU A 5 2.37 -20.48 15.80
N LEU A 6 1.59 -19.46 16.15
CA LEU A 6 0.18 -19.32 15.77
C LEU A 6 0.06 -18.32 14.60
N VAL A 7 -0.48 -18.76 13.48
CA VAL A 7 -0.61 -17.97 12.24
C VAL A 7 -2.08 -17.79 11.87
N GLY A 8 -2.53 -16.60 11.55
CA GLY A 8 -3.90 -16.30 11.11
C GLY A 8 -4.94 -16.26 12.23
N TYR A 9 -4.53 -16.29 13.49
CA TYR A 9 -5.41 -16.11 14.65
C TYR A 9 -5.58 -14.62 14.97
N LYS A 10 -6.80 -14.22 15.27
CA LYS A 10 -7.14 -12.92 15.86
C LYS A 10 -7.30 -13.07 17.36
N ALA A 11 -7.30 -11.97 18.13
CA ALA A 11 -7.48 -12.03 19.59
C ALA A 11 -8.73 -12.81 20.02
N ALA A 12 -9.84 -12.69 19.30
CA ALA A 12 -11.08 -13.42 19.58
C ALA A 12 -11.00 -14.94 19.31
N ASP A 13 -10.00 -15.41 18.59
CA ASP A 13 -9.81 -16.84 18.28
C ASP A 13 -8.93 -17.56 19.31
N LEU A 14 -8.25 -16.82 20.17
CA LEU A 14 -7.28 -17.35 21.11
C LEU A 14 -7.96 -17.81 22.42
N THR A 15 -7.55 -18.98 22.87
CA THR A 15 -7.99 -19.54 24.15
C THR A 15 -6.79 -19.76 25.06
N PRO A 16 -6.97 -19.84 26.39
CA PRO A 16 -5.87 -20.15 27.31
C PRO A 16 -5.11 -21.43 26.94
N ALA A 17 -5.83 -22.45 26.43
CA ALA A 17 -5.20 -23.70 26.00
C ALA A 17 -4.26 -23.53 24.80
N LEU A 18 -4.58 -22.63 23.87
CA LEU A 18 -3.70 -22.30 22.73
C LEU A 18 -2.46 -21.51 23.15
N LEU A 19 -2.54 -20.79 24.26
CA LEU A 19 -1.47 -19.91 24.76
C LEU A 19 -0.61 -20.57 25.84
N THR A 20 -0.75 -21.88 26.04
CA THR A 20 0.05 -22.61 27.03
C THR A 20 1.44 -22.90 26.46
N GLY A 21 2.50 -22.52 27.20
CA GLY A 21 3.90 -22.77 26.83
C GLY A 21 4.59 -21.57 26.17
N ASP A 22 5.61 -21.83 25.35
CA ASP A 22 6.33 -20.79 24.58
C ASP A 22 5.60 -20.55 23.23
N VAL A 23 4.65 -19.64 23.25
CA VAL A 23 3.78 -19.34 22.12
C VAL A 23 4.07 -17.95 21.56
N THR A 24 4.20 -17.86 20.24
CA THR A 24 4.29 -16.59 19.53
C THR A 24 3.15 -16.54 18.48
N CYS A 25 2.41 -15.43 18.45
CA CYS A 25 1.38 -15.17 17.46
C CYS A 25 1.95 -14.34 16.30
N HIS A 26 1.65 -14.69 15.06
CA HIS A 26 1.97 -13.90 13.88
C HIS A 26 0.74 -13.20 13.35
N ALA A 27 0.84 -11.90 13.11
CA ALA A 27 -0.17 -11.07 12.49
C ALA A 27 0.42 -10.34 11.28
N LEU A 28 -0.39 -10.12 10.24
CA LEU A 28 -0.04 -9.28 9.11
C LEU A 28 -0.43 -7.81 9.33
N ASP A 29 -1.27 -7.54 10.33
CA ASP A 29 -1.79 -6.22 10.65
C ASP A 29 -1.44 -5.83 12.08
N VAL A 30 -0.96 -4.61 12.27
CA VAL A 30 -0.54 -4.07 13.58
C VAL A 30 -1.70 -4.01 14.55
N TYR A 31 -2.91 -3.68 14.08
CA TYR A 31 -4.10 -3.67 14.91
C TYR A 31 -4.36 -5.06 15.53
N HIS A 32 -4.22 -6.13 14.75
CA HIS A 32 -4.39 -7.49 15.27
C HIS A 32 -3.27 -7.87 16.25
N ARG A 33 -2.04 -7.47 16.01
CA ARG A 33 -0.93 -7.65 16.93
C ARG A 33 -1.24 -6.97 18.29
N HIS A 34 -1.58 -5.68 18.27
CA HIS A 34 -1.92 -4.92 19.47
C HIS A 34 -3.11 -5.53 20.23
N ALA A 35 -4.14 -5.98 19.50
CA ALA A 35 -5.29 -6.64 20.12
C ALA A 35 -4.89 -7.94 20.87
N ILE A 36 -4.01 -8.76 20.28
CA ILE A 36 -3.50 -9.98 20.90
C ILE A 36 -2.70 -9.65 22.17
N GLU A 37 -1.76 -8.72 22.07
CA GLU A 37 -0.93 -8.29 23.20
C GLU A 37 -1.78 -7.70 24.35
N LYS A 38 -2.78 -6.88 24.03
CA LYS A 38 -3.65 -6.20 24.99
C LYS A 38 -4.60 -7.16 25.70
N VAL A 39 -5.23 -8.07 24.94
CA VAL A 39 -6.29 -8.96 25.49
C VAL A 39 -5.72 -10.17 26.19
N HIS A 40 -4.64 -10.74 25.67
CA HIS A 40 -4.10 -12.02 26.14
C HIS A 40 -2.71 -11.89 26.79
N HIS A 41 -2.10 -10.70 26.76
CA HIS A 41 -0.70 -10.49 27.19
C HIS A 41 0.27 -11.48 26.53
N ALA A 42 -0.07 -11.95 25.31
CA ALA A 42 0.69 -12.93 24.57
C ALA A 42 1.71 -12.26 23.66
N LYS A 43 2.84 -12.91 23.42
CA LYS A 43 3.84 -12.44 22.46
C LYS A 43 3.26 -12.45 21.05
N ALA A 44 3.30 -11.31 20.38
CA ALA A 44 2.84 -11.19 18.99
C ALA A 44 3.85 -10.44 18.12
N ILE A 45 3.99 -10.88 16.88
CA ILE A 45 4.88 -10.29 15.85
C ILE A 45 4.02 -9.86 14.68
N CYS A 46 4.23 -8.64 14.17
CA CYS A 46 3.65 -8.17 12.93
C CYS A 46 4.76 -8.05 11.88
N SER A 47 4.69 -8.88 10.85
CA SER A 47 5.68 -8.93 9.77
C SER A 47 5.04 -9.41 8.46
N PRO A 48 5.58 -9.05 7.28
CA PRO A 48 5.05 -9.46 5.98
C PRO A 48 5.20 -10.97 5.75
N HIS A 49 6.21 -11.59 6.35
CA HIS A 49 6.53 -13.02 6.30
C HIS A 49 6.50 -13.64 7.68
N LEU A 50 6.36 -14.97 7.72
CA LEU A 50 6.44 -15.70 8.99
C LEU A 50 7.85 -15.58 9.58
N PRO A 51 7.97 -15.44 10.90
CA PRO A 51 9.27 -15.32 11.54
C PRO A 51 10.05 -16.62 11.44
N ASP A 52 11.36 -16.52 11.20
CA ASP A 52 12.25 -17.66 11.16
C ASP A 52 12.23 -18.46 12.47
N GLY A 53 12.41 -19.80 12.34
CA GLY A 53 12.42 -20.73 13.47
C GLY A 53 13.67 -20.65 14.34
N PRO A 54 13.87 -21.65 15.18
CA PRO A 54 13.21 -22.96 15.12
C PRO A 54 11.83 -23.00 15.80
N TRP A 55 10.85 -23.57 15.11
CA TRP A 55 9.51 -23.83 15.65
C TRP A 55 9.29 -25.35 15.75
N ASP A 56 8.82 -25.80 16.92
CA ASP A 56 8.47 -27.21 17.14
C ASP A 56 7.09 -27.50 16.53
N VAL A 57 6.17 -26.52 16.66
CA VAL A 57 4.81 -26.62 16.13
C VAL A 57 4.42 -25.31 15.45
N VAL A 58 3.80 -25.40 14.27
CA VAL A 58 3.10 -24.29 13.61
C VAL A 58 1.62 -24.64 13.51
N ARG A 59 0.77 -23.78 14.05
CA ARG A 59 -0.68 -23.86 13.91
C ARG A 59 -1.15 -22.75 12.99
N PHE A 60 -1.85 -23.11 11.94
CA PHE A 60 -2.38 -22.16 10.95
C PHE A 60 -3.90 -22.17 10.93
N ARG A 61 -4.50 -21.02 11.21
CA ARG A 61 -5.95 -20.83 11.14
C ARG A 61 -6.32 -20.15 9.84
N THR A 62 -7.20 -20.76 9.05
CA THR A 62 -7.67 -20.21 7.78
C THR A 62 -9.08 -20.69 7.44
N GLY A 63 -9.65 -20.14 6.38
CA GLY A 63 -10.94 -20.49 5.82
C GLY A 63 -11.47 -19.41 4.88
N PRO A 64 -12.49 -19.70 4.05
CA PRO A 64 -12.97 -18.79 2.99
C PRO A 64 -13.46 -17.42 3.49
N LYS A 65 -13.89 -17.34 4.76
CA LYS A 65 -14.37 -16.11 5.40
C LYS A 65 -13.27 -15.39 6.21
N LEU A 66 -12.12 -16.01 6.40
CA LEU A 66 -11.05 -15.46 7.22
C LEU A 66 -9.98 -14.73 6.39
N MET A 67 -9.64 -15.30 5.24
CA MET A 67 -8.67 -14.71 4.32
C MET A 67 -8.88 -15.19 2.88
N SER A 68 -8.28 -14.51 1.91
CA SER A 68 -8.33 -14.95 0.51
C SER A 68 -7.59 -16.27 0.30
N GLY A 69 -8.02 -17.04 -0.70
CA GLY A 69 -7.38 -18.31 -1.04
C GLY A 69 -5.91 -18.16 -1.42
N GLU A 70 -5.53 -17.07 -2.07
CA GLU A 70 -4.12 -16.78 -2.41
C GLU A 70 -3.28 -16.49 -1.17
N LEU A 71 -3.81 -15.69 -0.24
CA LEU A 71 -3.12 -15.42 1.02
C LEU A 71 -2.95 -16.71 1.85
N ALA A 72 -3.98 -17.55 1.90
CA ALA A 72 -3.90 -18.84 2.59
C ALA A 72 -2.84 -19.76 1.99
N LEU A 73 -2.77 -19.85 0.65
CA LEU A 73 -1.76 -20.67 -0.04
C LEU A 73 -0.35 -20.12 0.17
N ASP A 74 -0.17 -18.83 0.10
CA ASP A 74 1.12 -18.17 0.28
C ASP A 74 1.67 -18.40 1.70
N LEU A 75 0.85 -18.16 2.73
CA LEU A 75 1.22 -18.43 4.13
C LEU A 75 1.45 -19.93 4.40
N LEU A 76 0.70 -20.83 3.75
CA LEU A 76 0.94 -22.27 3.87
C LEU A 76 2.27 -22.70 3.25
N GLN A 77 2.70 -22.07 2.16
CA GLN A 77 4.04 -22.31 1.59
C GLN A 77 5.14 -21.85 2.57
N GLU A 78 4.95 -20.71 3.24
CA GLU A 78 5.86 -20.28 4.29
C GLU A 78 5.85 -21.25 5.48
N CYS A 79 4.68 -21.72 5.94
CA CYS A 79 4.61 -22.78 6.97
C CYS A 79 5.37 -24.04 6.55
N ALA A 80 5.25 -24.46 5.29
CA ALA A 80 5.95 -25.64 4.78
C ALA A 80 7.49 -25.51 4.82
N LYS A 81 8.01 -24.30 4.61
CA LYS A 81 9.44 -24.01 4.78
C LYS A 81 9.90 -24.17 6.24
N LEU A 82 9.03 -23.80 7.20
CA LEU A 82 9.36 -23.87 8.64
C LEU A 82 9.30 -25.27 9.23
N VAL A 83 8.31 -26.10 8.82
CA VAL A 83 8.04 -27.40 9.46
C VAL A 83 8.15 -28.60 8.54
N GLY A 84 8.45 -28.40 7.27
CA GLY A 84 8.53 -29.43 6.23
C GLY A 84 7.30 -29.44 5.31
N HIS A 85 7.54 -29.81 4.05
CA HIS A 85 6.55 -29.74 2.96
C HIS A 85 5.32 -30.66 3.15
N ASP A 86 5.43 -31.69 4.01
CA ASP A 86 4.31 -32.60 4.28
C ASP A 86 3.16 -31.96 5.05
N LEU A 87 3.41 -30.84 5.76
CA LEU A 87 2.42 -30.16 6.61
C LEU A 87 1.60 -31.15 7.47
N LYS A 88 2.30 -32.01 8.24
CA LYS A 88 1.69 -33.07 9.06
C LYS A 88 1.89 -32.89 10.56
N PRO A 89 0.94 -33.37 11.38
CA PRO A 89 1.15 -33.51 12.83
C PRO A 89 2.40 -34.35 13.15
N PRO A 90 3.07 -34.10 14.28
CA PRO A 90 2.73 -33.10 15.30
C PRO A 90 3.23 -31.69 14.98
N ARG A 91 4.09 -31.50 13.98
CA ARG A 91 4.75 -30.22 13.70
C ARG A 91 3.83 -29.19 13.02
N PHE A 92 2.76 -29.63 12.34
CA PHE A 92 1.81 -28.74 11.69
C PHE A 92 0.37 -29.08 12.06
N VAL A 93 -0.42 -28.07 12.41
CA VAL A 93 -1.86 -28.18 12.67
C VAL A 93 -2.60 -27.14 11.86
N LEU A 94 -3.55 -27.60 11.02
CA LEU A 94 -4.42 -26.72 10.24
C LEU A 94 -5.79 -26.58 10.93
N ASP A 95 -6.05 -25.41 11.50
CA ASP A 95 -7.36 -25.05 12.09
C ASP A 95 -8.23 -24.41 10.99
N TYR A 96 -8.88 -25.23 10.18
CA TYR A 96 -9.68 -24.79 9.04
C TYR A 96 -11.13 -24.49 9.42
N VAL A 97 -11.59 -23.29 9.12
CA VAL A 97 -12.96 -22.85 9.32
C VAL A 97 -13.73 -22.93 8.00
N GLY A 98 -14.41 -24.05 7.77
CA GLY A 98 -15.13 -24.32 6.53
C GLY A 98 -15.40 -25.80 6.32
N ARG A 99 -15.70 -26.21 5.08
CA ARG A 99 -15.98 -27.62 4.74
C ARG A 99 -14.67 -28.41 4.68
N GLU A 100 -14.70 -29.65 5.14
CA GLU A 100 -13.53 -30.56 5.14
C GLU A 100 -12.96 -30.77 3.72
N ARG A 101 -13.82 -30.86 2.72
CA ARG A 101 -13.40 -30.96 1.31
C ARG A 101 -12.51 -29.78 0.91
N ASP A 102 -12.92 -28.55 1.21
CA ASP A 102 -12.16 -27.32 0.86
C ASP A 102 -10.83 -27.28 1.59
N ARG A 103 -10.78 -27.82 2.84
CA ARG A 103 -9.54 -27.99 3.61
C ARG A 103 -8.57 -28.93 2.90
N ASN A 104 -9.05 -30.08 2.46
CA ASN A 104 -8.23 -31.10 1.80
C ASN A 104 -7.73 -30.60 0.44
N ASP A 105 -8.62 -29.97 -0.35
CA ASP A 105 -8.24 -29.33 -1.62
C ASP A 105 -7.15 -28.26 -1.44
N LEU A 106 -7.20 -27.49 -0.35
CA LEU A 106 -6.18 -26.50 -0.01
C LEU A 106 -4.83 -27.15 0.29
N LEU A 107 -4.79 -28.18 1.15
CA LEU A 107 -3.56 -28.90 1.48
C LEU A 107 -2.95 -29.60 0.27
N ASP A 108 -3.77 -30.24 -0.57
CA ASP A 108 -3.31 -30.91 -1.78
C ASP A 108 -2.75 -29.93 -2.80
N LYS A 109 -3.28 -28.70 -2.85
CA LYS A 109 -2.75 -27.63 -3.68
C LYS A 109 -1.35 -27.20 -3.22
N VAL A 110 -1.16 -27.01 -1.92
CA VAL A 110 0.15 -26.68 -1.35
C VAL A 110 1.16 -27.78 -1.60
N ARG A 111 0.80 -29.05 -1.38
CA ARG A 111 1.69 -30.21 -1.62
C ARG A 111 2.11 -30.34 -3.08
N ARG A 112 1.18 -30.07 -4.03
CA ARG A 112 1.50 -30.08 -5.47
C ARG A 112 2.40 -28.90 -5.87
N ASP A 113 2.15 -27.72 -5.28
CA ASP A 113 2.89 -26.50 -5.60
C ASP A 113 4.22 -26.40 -4.83
N ALA A 114 4.43 -27.21 -3.79
CA ALA A 114 5.66 -27.24 -2.98
C ALA A 114 6.93 -27.49 -3.80
N ALA A 115 6.80 -28.23 -4.92
CA ALA A 115 7.90 -28.46 -5.87
C ALA A 115 8.13 -27.28 -6.84
N ARG A 116 7.28 -26.25 -6.84
CA ARG A 116 7.27 -25.16 -7.82
C ARG A 116 7.20 -23.81 -7.16
N GLU A 117 7.86 -23.51 -6.10
CA GLU A 117 7.85 -22.17 -5.45
C GLU A 117 6.97 -21.12 -6.17
N ARG A 118 5.67 -21.17 -5.96
CA ARG A 118 4.74 -20.29 -6.66
C ARG A 118 4.75 -18.92 -6.00
N SER A 119 5.22 -17.92 -6.72
CA SER A 119 5.05 -16.54 -6.29
C SER A 119 3.59 -16.09 -6.52
N PHE A 120 2.96 -15.57 -5.47
CA PHE A 120 1.65 -14.90 -5.56
C PHE A 120 1.77 -13.38 -5.69
N LYS A 121 2.98 -12.86 -5.78
CA LYS A 121 3.26 -11.48 -6.14
C LYS A 121 2.57 -11.15 -7.46
N ALA A 122 1.96 -9.98 -7.55
CA ALA A 122 1.30 -9.52 -8.77
C ALA A 122 1.77 -8.13 -9.15
N GLU A 123 1.80 -7.87 -10.46
CA GLU A 123 2.09 -6.57 -11.01
C GLU A 123 0.93 -6.09 -11.89
N TRP A 124 0.62 -4.80 -11.81
CA TRP A 124 -0.42 -4.17 -12.61
C TRP A 124 -0.10 -2.69 -12.86
N PRO A 125 -0.46 -2.14 -14.05
CA PRO A 125 -0.11 -0.78 -14.42
C PRO A 125 -1.09 0.25 -13.84
N ALA A 126 -0.57 1.43 -13.49
CA ALA A 126 -1.37 2.62 -13.20
C ALA A 126 -0.68 3.89 -13.71
N SER A 127 -1.46 4.91 -14.00
CA SER A 127 -0.99 6.26 -14.34
C SER A 127 -2.09 7.29 -14.06
N VAL A 128 -1.71 8.52 -13.77
CA VAL A 128 -2.61 9.68 -13.81
C VAL A 128 -2.40 10.43 -15.13
N PRO A 129 -3.38 11.25 -15.57
CA PRO A 129 -3.23 12.05 -16.80
C PRO A 129 -1.97 12.93 -16.76
N GLY A 130 -1.13 12.82 -17.77
CA GLY A 130 0.13 13.57 -17.88
C GLY A 130 1.29 12.99 -17.06
N GLY A 131 1.07 11.95 -16.28
CA GLY A 131 2.13 11.26 -15.52
C GLY A 131 2.61 9.97 -16.21
N PRO A 132 3.72 9.39 -15.72
CA PRO A 132 4.26 8.15 -16.25
C PRO A 132 3.35 6.96 -15.97
N LYS A 133 3.43 5.93 -16.82
CA LYS A 133 2.81 4.63 -16.56
C LYS A 133 3.71 3.81 -15.65
N LEU A 134 3.29 3.59 -14.43
CA LEU A 134 4.02 2.82 -13.42
C LEU A 134 3.48 1.39 -13.32
N LEU A 135 4.37 0.43 -13.09
CA LEU A 135 4.02 -0.98 -12.90
C LEU A 135 4.10 -1.31 -11.40
N PHE A 136 2.97 -1.24 -10.72
CA PHE A 136 2.86 -1.49 -9.28
C PHE A 136 2.95 -2.97 -8.94
N THR A 137 3.68 -3.26 -7.89
CA THR A 137 3.74 -4.58 -7.24
C THR A 137 2.75 -4.63 -6.08
N SER A 138 2.11 -5.79 -5.89
CA SER A 138 1.27 -6.08 -4.72
C SER A 138 1.38 -7.54 -4.28
N TYR A 139 1.13 -7.78 -2.99
CA TYR A 139 1.18 -9.10 -2.35
C TYR A 139 -0.21 -9.55 -1.89
N PRO A 140 -0.46 -10.88 -1.74
CA PRO A 140 -1.69 -11.38 -1.14
C PRO A 140 -1.93 -10.77 0.24
N GLY A 141 -3.16 -10.33 0.50
CA GLY A 141 -3.53 -9.61 1.72
C GLY A 141 -3.53 -8.08 1.56
N CYS A 142 -2.80 -7.51 0.62
CA CYS A 142 -2.93 -6.09 0.29
C CYS A 142 -4.31 -5.77 -0.28
N PHE A 143 -4.84 -4.60 0.05
CA PHE A 143 -6.05 -4.09 -0.59
C PHE A 143 -5.84 -3.99 -2.11
N CYS A 144 -6.86 -4.38 -2.87
CA CYS A 144 -6.80 -4.40 -4.35
C CYS A 144 -5.62 -5.21 -4.94
N HIS A 145 -5.17 -6.29 -4.24
CA HIS A 145 -4.22 -7.21 -4.84
C HIS A 145 -4.68 -7.68 -6.23
N ARG A 146 -3.79 -7.69 -7.23
CA ARG A 146 -4.02 -8.02 -8.65
C ARG A 146 -4.97 -7.10 -9.43
N ARG A 147 -5.40 -5.99 -8.88
CA ARG A 147 -6.32 -5.08 -9.56
C ARG A 147 -6.05 -3.64 -9.17
N LEU A 148 -6.39 -2.73 -10.08
CA LEU A 148 -6.33 -1.31 -9.83
C LEU A 148 -7.39 -0.90 -8.79
N ASP A 149 -6.98 -0.11 -7.80
CA ASP A 149 -7.89 0.63 -6.93
C ASP A 149 -8.37 1.90 -7.65
N GLU A 150 -9.59 1.85 -8.18
CA GLU A 150 -10.16 3.00 -8.90
C GLU A 150 -10.44 4.20 -7.98
N GLY A 151 -10.71 3.97 -6.71
CA GLY A 151 -10.88 5.04 -5.73
C GLY A 151 -9.56 5.77 -5.47
N GLY A 152 -8.51 5.01 -5.19
CA GLY A 152 -7.16 5.55 -5.05
C GLY A 152 -6.67 6.26 -6.31
N LEU A 153 -6.97 5.71 -7.50
CA LEU A 153 -6.64 6.38 -8.76
C LEU A 153 -7.41 7.70 -8.93
N ALA A 154 -8.71 7.75 -8.61
CA ALA A 154 -9.49 8.99 -8.66
C ALA A 154 -8.92 10.05 -7.71
N LEU A 155 -8.49 9.65 -6.50
CA LEU A 155 -7.83 10.51 -5.54
C LEU A 155 -6.52 11.06 -6.10
N ALA A 156 -5.65 10.20 -6.63
CA ALA A 156 -4.37 10.60 -7.21
C ALA A 156 -4.56 11.59 -8.39
N GLU A 157 -5.56 11.37 -9.25
CA GLU A 157 -5.88 12.28 -10.37
C GLU A 157 -6.30 13.67 -9.90
N VAL A 158 -7.14 13.76 -8.85
CA VAL A 158 -7.58 15.04 -8.29
C VAL A 158 -6.41 15.77 -7.66
N VAL A 159 -5.65 15.10 -6.79
CA VAL A 159 -4.53 15.71 -6.07
C VAL A 159 -3.43 16.17 -7.03
N SER A 160 -3.04 15.34 -8.00
CA SER A 160 -2.03 15.72 -9.01
C SER A 160 -2.46 16.95 -9.79
N ARG A 161 -3.72 17.02 -10.25
CA ARG A 161 -4.26 18.16 -10.99
C ARG A 161 -4.24 19.44 -10.14
N GLU A 162 -4.69 19.37 -8.89
CA GLU A 162 -4.74 20.52 -7.98
C GLU A 162 -3.32 21.06 -7.67
N LEU A 163 -2.37 20.15 -7.39
CA LEU A 163 -1.00 20.53 -7.09
C LEU A 163 -0.27 21.11 -8.32
N LEU A 164 -0.52 20.58 -9.52
CA LEU A 164 0.00 21.14 -10.76
C LEU A 164 -0.60 22.51 -11.07
N ALA A 165 -1.89 22.71 -10.83
CA ALA A 165 -2.55 24.01 -11.00
C ALA A 165 -2.03 25.06 -10.04
N ALA A 166 -1.76 24.68 -8.78
CA ALA A 166 -1.18 25.58 -7.77
C ALA A 166 0.28 25.92 -8.02
N ASN A 167 1.00 25.05 -8.76
CA ASN A 167 2.44 25.19 -9.06
C ASN A 167 2.70 25.08 -10.57
N PRO A 168 2.20 26.03 -11.39
CA PRO A 168 2.34 25.94 -12.83
C PRO A 168 3.83 25.93 -13.23
N PRO A 169 4.20 25.17 -14.27
CA PRO A 169 5.57 25.12 -14.78
C PRO A 169 6.03 26.53 -15.15
N LYS A 170 7.28 26.86 -14.82
CA LYS A 170 7.85 28.17 -15.20
C LYS A 170 7.94 28.28 -16.72
N GLU A 171 7.34 29.31 -17.31
CA GLU A 171 7.56 29.64 -18.71
C GLU A 171 9.04 30.01 -18.94
N PRO A 172 9.66 29.56 -20.06
CA PRO A 172 11.06 29.84 -20.33
C PRO A 172 11.28 31.25 -20.90
N LYS A 173 10.61 32.31 -20.40
CA LYS A 173 10.77 33.68 -20.90
C LYS A 173 11.08 34.70 -19.81
N ALA A 174 12.14 35.47 -20.12
CA ALA A 174 12.54 36.77 -19.57
C ALA A 174 13.03 36.80 -18.13
N GLN A 175 14.11 37.50 -17.97
CA GLN A 175 14.74 37.99 -16.74
C GLN A 175 13.74 38.67 -15.80
N THR A 176 12.88 37.92 -15.16
CA THR A 176 12.04 38.40 -14.07
C THR A 176 12.71 38.10 -12.74
N PRO A 177 12.59 38.98 -11.73
CA PRO A 177 13.24 38.81 -10.44
C PRO A 177 12.92 37.45 -9.87
N LYS A 178 13.94 36.80 -9.25
CA LYS A 178 13.85 35.47 -8.61
C LYS A 178 12.62 35.41 -7.72
N ARG A 179 11.51 34.84 -8.23
CA ARG A 179 10.43 34.40 -7.33
C ARG A 179 11.01 33.38 -6.36
N PRO A 180 10.62 33.39 -5.09
CA PRO A 180 11.05 32.38 -4.14
C PRO A 180 10.79 31.00 -4.76
N ASN A 181 11.74 30.09 -4.57
CA ASN A 181 11.63 28.69 -5.02
C ASN A 181 10.26 28.16 -4.59
N PRO A 182 9.47 27.50 -5.46
CA PRO A 182 8.20 26.92 -5.01
C PRO A 182 8.45 26.11 -3.75
N GLN A 183 7.67 26.42 -2.71
CA GLN A 183 7.84 25.81 -1.40
C GLN A 183 7.75 24.30 -1.55
N ALA A 184 8.80 23.62 -1.15
CA ALA A 184 8.87 22.17 -1.21
C ALA A 184 7.77 21.57 -0.33
N LEU A 185 6.88 20.77 -0.91
CA LEU A 185 5.71 20.22 -0.23
C LEU A 185 6.04 18.90 0.47
N HIS A 186 5.46 18.70 1.64
CA HIS A 186 5.46 17.43 2.37
C HIS A 186 4.12 16.73 2.20
N LEU A 187 4.12 15.53 1.62
CA LEU A 187 2.93 14.73 1.35
C LEU A 187 2.85 13.52 2.29
N LEU A 188 1.71 13.33 2.92
CA LEU A 188 1.36 12.12 3.69
C LEU A 188 0.28 11.33 2.96
N ASP A 189 0.52 10.04 2.71
CA ASP A 189 -0.47 9.06 2.22
C ASP A 189 -0.76 8.05 3.33
N MET A 190 -1.91 8.16 3.98
CA MET A 190 -2.34 7.27 5.06
C MET A 190 -3.31 6.21 4.54
N GLY A 191 -3.09 4.94 4.95
CA GLY A 191 -3.73 3.79 4.33
C GLY A 191 -3.21 3.57 2.91
N CYS A 192 -1.90 3.74 2.72
CA CYS A 192 -1.28 3.83 1.40
C CYS A 192 -1.38 2.54 0.56
N GLY A 193 -1.70 1.39 1.19
CA GLY A 193 -1.65 0.11 0.51
C GLY A 193 -0.26 -0.16 -0.07
N CYS A 194 -0.19 -0.45 -1.36
CA CYS A 194 1.08 -0.60 -2.08
C CYS A 194 1.72 0.75 -2.49
N GLY A 195 1.25 1.87 -1.95
CA GLY A 195 1.75 3.21 -2.23
C GLY A 195 1.11 3.88 -3.46
N LEU A 196 -0.04 3.40 -3.93
CA LEU A 196 -0.64 3.84 -5.19
C LEU A 196 -0.80 5.36 -5.28
N VAL A 197 -1.47 5.99 -4.31
CA VAL A 197 -1.81 7.41 -4.37
C VAL A 197 -0.57 8.28 -4.25
N GLY A 198 0.19 8.10 -3.17
CA GLY A 198 1.39 8.91 -2.90
C GLY A 198 2.43 8.82 -4.01
N LEU A 199 2.70 7.61 -4.54
CA LEU A 199 3.70 7.41 -5.59
C LEU A 199 3.23 7.95 -6.95
N LEU A 200 1.94 7.80 -7.32
CA LEU A 200 1.41 8.41 -8.53
C LEU A 200 1.46 9.94 -8.48
N VAL A 201 1.08 10.54 -7.35
CA VAL A 201 1.14 11.99 -7.15
C VAL A 201 2.59 12.46 -7.24
N ALA A 202 3.50 11.82 -6.51
CA ALA A 202 4.91 12.22 -6.49
C ALA A 202 5.56 12.15 -7.88
N THR A 203 5.32 11.08 -8.65
CA THR A 203 5.90 10.90 -9.98
C THR A 203 5.27 11.82 -11.03
N ALA A 204 3.95 12.03 -11.00
CA ALA A 204 3.27 12.91 -11.96
C ALA A 204 3.75 14.37 -11.88
N ILE A 205 4.05 14.84 -10.67
CA ILE A 205 4.48 16.21 -10.45
C ILE A 205 5.97 16.40 -10.81
N SER A 206 6.77 15.34 -10.75
CA SER A 206 8.20 15.39 -11.10
C SER A 206 8.42 15.39 -12.62
N ASP A 207 7.61 14.65 -13.38
CA ASP A 207 7.79 14.42 -14.81
C ASP A 207 7.49 15.66 -15.69
N THR A 208 6.62 16.56 -15.22
CA THR A 208 6.23 17.76 -16.00
C THR A 208 7.35 18.79 -16.19
N ARG A 209 8.50 18.64 -15.53
CA ARG A 209 9.64 19.56 -15.65
C ARG A 209 10.68 19.16 -16.69
N ASP A 210 10.80 17.86 -17.02
CA ASP A 210 11.84 17.36 -17.94
C ASP A 210 11.43 17.39 -19.44
N GLU A 211 10.15 17.43 -19.79
CA GLU A 211 9.70 17.30 -21.19
C GLU A 211 9.98 18.51 -22.10
N ARG A 212 10.57 19.62 -21.64
CA ARG A 212 10.87 20.79 -22.48
C ARG A 212 12.34 20.93 -22.89
N GLY A 213 13.21 19.98 -22.53
CA GLY A 213 14.64 20.04 -22.88
C GLY A 213 15.01 19.27 -24.14
N GLU A 214 14.32 18.22 -24.51
CA GLU A 214 14.71 17.33 -25.61
C GLU A 214 13.52 16.73 -26.37
N ARG A 215 12.69 17.54 -27.03
CA ARG A 215 11.97 17.06 -28.22
C ARG A 215 12.83 17.31 -29.45
N GLY A 216 13.92 16.59 -29.56
CA GLY A 216 14.53 16.32 -30.84
C GLY A 216 13.57 15.46 -31.65
N GLU A 217 13.15 15.99 -32.78
CA GLU A 217 12.33 15.33 -33.80
C GLU A 217 12.82 13.91 -34.09
N ARG A 218 12.14 12.89 -33.58
CA ARG A 218 12.23 11.56 -34.19
C ARG A 218 11.07 11.41 -35.17
N ASN A 219 11.35 11.69 -36.42
CA ASN A 219 10.54 11.33 -37.56
C ASN A 219 10.16 9.85 -37.48
N LEU A 220 8.89 9.55 -37.22
CA LEU A 220 8.29 8.25 -37.44
C LEU A 220 8.07 8.06 -38.95
N ALA A 221 9.07 7.51 -39.61
CA ALA A 221 8.88 6.94 -40.94
C ALA A 221 8.02 5.68 -40.82
N ALA A 222 6.92 5.61 -41.56
CA ALA A 222 6.04 4.46 -41.63
C ALA A 222 6.78 3.21 -42.14
N PRO A 223 6.56 2.01 -41.63
CA PRO A 223 7.11 0.80 -42.21
C PRO A 223 6.26 0.31 -43.37
N SER A 224 6.87 0.23 -44.54
CA SER A 224 6.34 -0.50 -45.72
C SER A 224 6.76 -1.96 -45.64
N SER A 225 5.75 -2.86 -45.70
CA SER A 225 5.71 -4.25 -46.18
C SER A 225 6.35 -5.41 -45.38
N PRO A 226 5.74 -6.62 -45.52
CA PRO A 226 5.95 -7.75 -44.65
C PRO A 226 6.94 -8.76 -45.24
N HIS A 227 7.80 -9.33 -44.45
CA HIS A 227 8.30 -10.71 -44.44
C HIS A 227 9.63 -10.83 -43.73
N SER A 228 9.64 -11.83 -42.89
CA SER A 228 10.74 -12.71 -42.50
C SER A 228 11.41 -12.52 -41.11
N ALA A 229 11.47 -13.68 -40.48
CA ALA A 229 12.47 -14.14 -39.52
C ALA A 229 12.38 -13.59 -38.08
N ILE A 230 11.83 -14.45 -37.23
CA ILE A 230 11.96 -14.44 -35.76
C ILE A 230 13.47 -14.52 -35.42
N ARG A 231 14.01 -13.43 -34.86
CA ARG A 231 15.30 -13.46 -34.17
C ARG A 231 15.06 -13.62 -32.66
N PRO A 232 15.92 -14.37 -31.95
CA PRO A 232 15.83 -14.50 -30.50
C PRO A 232 16.07 -13.12 -29.86
N VAL A 233 15.20 -12.74 -28.93
CA VAL A 233 15.35 -11.53 -28.10
C VAL A 233 16.42 -11.83 -27.06
N ASP A 234 17.53 -11.11 -27.16
CA ASP A 234 18.61 -11.07 -26.17
C ASP A 234 18.06 -10.44 -24.87
N PRO A 235 18.12 -11.12 -23.72
CA PRO A 235 17.67 -10.55 -22.45
C PRO A 235 18.78 -9.69 -21.82
N SER A 236 19.20 -8.64 -22.49
CA SER A 236 20.00 -7.62 -21.85
C SER A 236 19.12 -6.80 -20.91
N PRO A 237 19.46 -6.63 -19.62
CA PRO A 237 18.71 -5.79 -18.72
C PRO A 237 18.86 -4.34 -19.18
N THR A 238 17.80 -3.76 -19.70
CA THR A 238 17.71 -2.32 -19.86
C THR A 238 17.77 -1.70 -18.46
N HIS A 239 18.94 -1.28 -18.05
CA HIS A 239 19.14 -0.42 -16.92
C HIS A 239 18.38 0.88 -17.24
N SER A 240 17.17 1.00 -16.73
CA SER A 240 16.53 2.30 -16.59
C SER A 240 17.44 3.11 -15.65
N ILE A 241 18.09 4.12 -16.18
CA ILE A 241 18.88 5.08 -15.42
C ILE A 241 17.88 5.73 -14.45
N ILE A 242 17.93 5.31 -13.19
CA ILE A 242 17.20 5.94 -12.09
C ILE A 242 17.84 7.33 -11.94
N ARG A 243 17.18 8.36 -12.47
CA ARG A 243 17.61 9.75 -12.25
C ARG A 243 17.22 10.16 -10.83
N PRO A 244 18.08 10.83 -10.06
CA PRO A 244 17.72 11.32 -8.74
C PRO A 244 16.55 12.29 -8.81
N PHE A 245 15.69 12.27 -7.80
CA PHE A 245 14.45 13.04 -7.63
C PHE A 245 14.69 14.55 -7.42
N ASP A 246 15.65 15.13 -8.12
CA ASP A 246 16.32 16.41 -7.78
C ASP A 246 15.49 17.67 -8.08
N HIS A 247 14.28 17.56 -8.68
CA HIS A 247 13.43 18.70 -9.05
C HIS A 247 11.94 18.54 -8.71
N SER A 248 11.59 17.63 -7.80
CA SER A 248 10.20 17.42 -7.39
C SER A 248 9.67 18.58 -6.54
N ILE A 249 8.41 18.97 -6.75
CA ILE A 249 7.68 19.88 -5.86
C ILE A 249 7.50 19.20 -4.48
N ILE A 250 7.39 17.86 -4.45
CA ILE A 250 7.32 17.10 -3.22
C ILE A 250 8.73 16.79 -2.74
N SER A 251 9.10 17.38 -1.62
CA SER A 251 10.41 17.17 -0.99
C SER A 251 10.41 16.03 0.03
N SER A 252 9.25 15.66 0.54
CA SER A 252 9.08 14.57 1.49
C SER A 252 7.78 13.83 1.22
N LEU A 253 7.88 12.51 1.08
CA LEU A 253 6.75 11.59 0.97
C LEU A 253 6.78 10.63 2.15
N VAL A 254 5.67 10.56 2.89
CA VAL A 254 5.47 9.57 3.96
C VAL A 254 4.28 8.69 3.58
N LEU A 255 4.49 7.38 3.61
CA LEU A 255 3.48 6.35 3.32
C LEU A 255 3.20 5.57 4.61
N VAL A 256 1.95 5.52 5.04
CA VAL A 256 1.56 4.82 6.29
C VAL A 256 0.51 3.77 5.99
N ASP A 257 0.71 2.55 6.50
CA ASP A 257 -0.31 1.49 6.46
C ASP A 257 -0.21 0.61 7.71
N SER A 258 -1.31 -0.02 8.09
CA SER A 258 -1.34 -0.96 9.23
C SER A 258 -0.95 -2.39 8.83
N HIS A 259 -0.98 -2.71 7.54
CA HIS A 259 -0.74 -4.05 7.04
C HIS A 259 0.71 -4.23 6.57
N ALA A 260 1.44 -5.18 7.17
CA ALA A 260 2.87 -5.37 6.94
C ALA A 260 3.24 -5.63 5.47
N ARG A 261 2.44 -6.42 4.73
CA ARG A 261 2.66 -6.67 3.30
C ARG A 261 2.36 -5.45 2.41
N ALA A 262 1.46 -4.58 2.83
CA ALA A 262 1.23 -3.31 2.15
C ALA A 262 2.46 -2.39 2.28
N VAL A 263 3.00 -2.29 3.49
CA VAL A 263 4.25 -1.56 3.77
C VAL A 263 5.43 -2.12 2.96
N GLU A 264 5.56 -3.45 2.86
CA GLU A 264 6.59 -4.09 2.02
C GLU A 264 6.41 -3.73 0.55
N ALA A 265 5.19 -3.86 0.02
CA ALA A 265 4.87 -3.48 -1.36
C ALA A 265 5.13 -1.99 -1.64
N ALA A 266 4.77 -1.10 -0.70
CA ALA A 266 5.00 0.33 -0.83
C ALA A 266 6.50 0.66 -0.87
N LYS A 267 7.33 0.02 -0.04
CA LYS A 267 8.79 0.15 -0.06
C LYS A 267 9.39 -0.31 -1.40
N GLU A 268 8.96 -1.48 -1.87
CA GLU A 268 9.41 -2.02 -3.16
C GLU A 268 9.02 -1.10 -4.32
N ASN A 269 7.77 -0.62 -4.36
CA ASN A 269 7.30 0.28 -5.40
C ASN A 269 8.02 1.64 -5.35
N ALA A 270 8.23 2.22 -4.17
CA ALA A 270 8.98 3.46 -4.01
C ALA A 270 10.40 3.31 -4.57
N ALA A 271 11.11 2.24 -4.20
CA ALA A 271 12.45 1.94 -4.73
C ALA A 271 12.43 1.71 -6.25
N LYS A 272 11.47 0.92 -6.76
CA LYS A 272 11.28 0.61 -8.18
C LYS A 272 11.07 1.87 -9.03
N PHE A 273 10.36 2.87 -8.49
CA PHE A 273 10.07 4.12 -9.19
C PHE A 273 11.10 5.23 -8.92
N GLY A 274 12.13 4.96 -8.13
CA GLY A 274 13.14 5.95 -7.75
C GLY A 274 12.60 7.06 -6.84
N VAL A 275 11.51 6.81 -6.11
CA VAL A 275 10.88 7.77 -5.20
C VAL A 275 11.42 7.58 -3.79
N SER A 276 12.04 8.61 -3.22
CA SER A 276 12.40 8.59 -1.79
C SER A 276 11.15 8.76 -0.93
N ALA A 277 10.83 7.77 -0.10
CA ALA A 277 9.69 7.79 0.80
C ALA A 277 10.03 7.17 2.16
N GLU A 278 9.55 7.77 3.24
CA GLU A 278 9.50 7.11 4.55
C GLU A 278 8.24 6.24 4.60
N VAL A 279 8.39 4.93 4.82
CA VAL A 279 7.26 3.98 4.86
C VAL A 279 7.10 3.43 6.26
N ILE A 280 5.95 3.69 6.89
CA ILE A 280 5.68 3.44 8.30
C ILE A 280 4.59 2.37 8.45
N LEU A 281 4.86 1.37 9.29
CA LEU A 281 3.88 0.38 9.74
C LEU A 281 3.18 0.89 10.99
N SER A 282 1.91 1.32 10.88
CA SER A 282 1.16 1.92 11.99
C SER A 282 -0.35 1.77 11.80
N ASP A 283 -1.09 1.51 12.88
CA ASP A 283 -2.56 1.45 12.94
C ASP A 283 -3.21 2.70 13.57
N ASN A 284 -2.42 3.64 14.05
CA ASN A 284 -2.87 4.86 14.73
C ASN A 284 -2.33 6.16 14.10
N GLY A 285 -1.94 6.11 12.82
CA GLY A 285 -1.45 7.25 12.05
C GLY A 285 0.05 7.51 12.21
N THR A 286 0.44 8.78 12.18
CA THR A 286 1.84 9.19 12.21
C THR A 286 2.37 9.38 13.64
N PRO A 287 3.68 9.16 13.88
CA PRO A 287 4.31 9.53 15.16
C PRO A 287 4.17 11.04 15.46
N ALA A 288 4.11 11.41 16.75
CA ALA A 288 3.94 12.80 17.18
C ALA A 288 5.03 13.76 16.65
N ARG A 289 6.25 13.25 16.36
CA ARG A 289 7.32 14.06 15.73
C ARG A 289 6.93 14.63 14.35
N MET A 290 5.87 14.12 13.75
CA MET A 290 5.37 14.54 12.44
C MET A 290 4.17 15.51 12.54
N ASP A 291 3.80 15.95 13.74
CA ASP A 291 2.69 16.89 13.94
C ASP A 291 3.02 18.26 13.30
N GLY A 292 2.04 18.80 12.56
CA GLY A 292 2.19 20.08 11.90
C GLY A 292 3.28 20.14 10.82
N THR A 293 3.63 19.00 10.21
CA THR A 293 4.74 18.97 9.23
C THR A 293 4.30 18.83 7.78
N PHE A 294 3.05 18.40 7.51
CA PHE A 294 2.59 18.13 6.15
C PHE A 294 1.80 19.29 5.54
N ASP A 295 2.04 19.52 4.27
CA ASP A 295 1.27 20.47 3.44
C ASP A 295 0.05 19.79 2.81
N VAL A 296 0.17 18.49 2.50
CA VAL A 296 -0.87 17.68 1.86
C VAL A 296 -1.00 16.35 2.57
N PHE A 297 -2.23 15.96 2.86
CA PHE A 297 -2.59 14.66 3.39
C PHE A 297 -3.61 13.99 2.47
N VAL A 298 -3.35 12.78 2.02
CA VAL A 298 -4.27 11.98 1.22
C VAL A 298 -4.65 10.69 1.95
N GLY A 299 -5.90 10.23 1.77
CA GLY A 299 -6.36 8.99 2.37
C GLY A 299 -7.49 8.30 1.59
N ASN A 300 -7.45 6.97 1.57
CA ASN A 300 -8.51 6.13 1.04
C ASN A 300 -8.94 5.11 2.11
N PRO A 301 -9.60 5.57 3.20
CA PRO A 301 -9.98 4.69 4.29
C PRO A 301 -11.06 3.69 3.86
N PRO A 302 -11.10 2.49 4.46
CA PRO A 302 -12.19 1.55 4.24
C PRO A 302 -13.53 2.11 4.75
N TYR A 303 -14.61 1.84 4.01
CA TYR A 303 -15.96 2.39 4.26
C TYR A 303 -16.79 1.61 5.29
N TYR A 304 -16.27 0.50 5.81
CA TYR A 304 -16.91 -0.29 6.87
C TYR A 304 -16.57 0.26 8.26
N SER A 305 -17.16 -0.31 9.31
CA SER A 305 -16.93 0.07 10.72
C SER A 305 -17.50 1.44 11.13
N ASP A 306 -18.65 1.82 10.56
CA ASP A 306 -19.36 3.07 10.90
C ASP A 306 -18.45 4.30 10.90
N TYR A 307 -17.55 4.37 9.90
CA TYR A 307 -16.56 5.45 9.70
C TYR A 307 -15.47 5.58 10.78
N ARG A 308 -15.37 4.70 11.79
CA ARG A 308 -14.35 4.82 12.85
C ARG A 308 -12.92 4.87 12.30
N ILE A 309 -12.64 4.09 11.25
CA ILE A 309 -11.31 4.14 10.61
C ILE A 309 -11.11 5.49 9.92
N ALA A 310 -12.13 6.01 9.25
CA ALA A 310 -12.04 7.34 8.65
C ALA A 310 -11.84 8.46 9.70
N GLU A 311 -12.39 8.31 10.91
CA GLU A 311 -12.14 9.25 12.01
C GLU A 311 -10.66 9.22 12.45
N VAL A 312 -10.00 8.06 12.50
CA VAL A 312 -8.55 7.98 12.75
C VAL A 312 -7.76 8.77 11.71
N PHE A 313 -8.18 8.71 10.42
CA PHE A 313 -7.56 9.52 9.37
C PHE A 313 -7.77 11.01 9.59
N LEU A 314 -8.99 11.42 9.95
CA LEU A 314 -9.33 12.82 10.23
C LEU A 314 -8.59 13.38 11.44
N GLU A 315 -8.53 12.63 12.54
CA GLU A 315 -7.76 12.98 13.74
C GLU A 315 -6.27 13.13 13.42
N THR A 316 -5.73 12.18 12.65
CA THR A 316 -4.34 12.26 12.21
C THR A 316 -4.12 13.46 11.29
N ALA A 317 -5.05 13.77 10.37
CA ALA A 317 -4.93 14.91 9.46
C ALA A 317 -4.95 16.24 10.22
N VAL A 318 -5.86 16.40 11.18
CA VAL A 318 -5.90 17.61 12.04
C VAL A 318 -4.59 17.82 12.77
N ARG A 319 -3.96 16.75 13.24
CA ARG A 319 -2.71 16.81 13.97
C ARG A 319 -1.49 17.01 13.05
N ALA A 320 -1.41 16.24 11.97
CA ALA A 320 -0.23 16.16 11.12
C ALA A 320 -0.09 17.32 10.11
N LEU A 321 -1.21 17.90 9.65
CA LEU A 321 -1.19 19.01 8.72
C LEU A 321 -0.68 20.31 9.37
N LYS A 322 0.06 21.09 8.60
CA LYS A 322 0.34 22.51 8.90
C LYS A 322 -0.95 23.33 8.89
N PRO A 323 -1.01 24.49 9.55
CA PRO A 323 -2.02 25.51 9.25
C PRO A 323 -2.01 25.83 7.74
N GLY A 324 -3.18 25.85 7.10
CA GLY A 324 -3.32 25.98 5.64
C GLY A 324 -3.03 24.71 4.83
N GLY A 325 -2.61 23.62 5.48
CA GLY A 325 -2.42 22.32 4.82
C GLY A 325 -3.74 21.70 4.37
N VAL A 326 -3.70 20.86 3.32
CA VAL A 326 -4.91 20.37 2.63
C VAL A 326 -5.07 18.86 2.85
N TYR A 327 -6.26 18.46 3.29
CA TYR A 327 -6.70 17.09 3.40
C TYR A 327 -7.55 16.67 2.22
N TYR A 328 -7.24 15.52 1.61
CA TYR A 328 -8.04 14.88 0.57
C TYR A 328 -8.39 13.45 0.96
N GLN A 329 -9.67 13.11 0.89
CA GLN A 329 -10.14 11.76 1.18
C GLN A 329 -11.11 11.29 0.09
N VAL A 330 -10.89 10.08 -0.44
CA VAL A 330 -11.80 9.52 -1.43
C VAL A 330 -12.88 8.66 -0.77
N VAL A 331 -14.08 8.71 -1.33
CA VAL A 331 -15.24 7.94 -0.88
C VAL A 331 -16.15 7.61 -2.07
N LYS A 332 -16.87 6.49 -2.00
CA LYS A 332 -17.83 6.12 -3.05
C LYS A 332 -19.02 7.06 -3.10
N ASN A 333 -19.51 7.51 -1.93
CA ASN A 333 -20.62 8.44 -1.78
C ASN A 333 -20.32 9.45 -0.67
N ALA A 334 -20.36 10.73 -0.98
CA ALA A 334 -20.03 11.81 -0.04
C ALA A 334 -21.01 11.88 1.14
N ALA A 335 -22.29 11.59 0.92
CA ALA A 335 -23.37 11.84 1.90
C ALA A 335 -23.13 11.23 3.30
N GLY A 336 -22.43 10.10 3.38
CA GLY A 336 -22.12 9.47 4.66
C GLY A 336 -20.90 10.03 5.37
N LEU A 337 -19.86 10.39 4.62
CA LEU A 337 -18.57 10.79 5.20
C LEU A 337 -18.39 12.31 5.31
N GLU A 338 -19.01 13.09 4.44
CA GLU A 338 -18.95 14.56 4.48
C GLU A 338 -19.38 15.14 5.84
N PRO A 339 -20.52 14.70 6.46
CA PRO A 339 -20.89 15.18 7.79
C PRO A 339 -19.86 14.80 8.87
N VAL A 340 -19.20 13.66 8.73
CA VAL A 340 -18.13 13.24 9.66
C VAL A 340 -16.93 14.15 9.50
N GLN A 341 -16.48 14.40 8.25
CA GLN A 341 -15.34 15.28 7.98
C GLN A 341 -15.59 16.73 8.45
N ARG A 342 -16.83 17.25 8.33
CA ARG A 342 -17.21 18.59 8.82
C ARG A 342 -17.07 18.77 10.33
N ARG A 343 -17.00 17.69 11.10
CA ARG A 343 -16.72 17.78 12.55
C ARG A 343 -15.25 18.13 12.85
N TYR A 344 -14.37 17.89 11.91
CA TYR A 344 -12.92 18.11 12.03
C TYR A 344 -12.42 19.31 11.23
N PHE A 345 -13.08 19.60 10.11
CA PHE A 345 -12.73 20.68 9.20
C PHE A 345 -14.01 21.49 8.88
N PRO A 346 -14.00 22.83 9.05
CA PRO A 346 -15.22 23.64 8.89
C PRO A 346 -15.76 23.58 7.46
N ASP A 347 -14.87 23.57 6.48
CA ASP A 347 -15.23 23.57 5.06
C ASP A 347 -14.83 22.25 4.40
N VAL A 348 -15.78 21.67 3.65
CA VAL A 348 -15.57 20.45 2.87
C VAL A 348 -16.06 20.70 1.45
N GLU A 349 -15.14 20.68 0.50
CA GLU A 349 -15.41 20.70 -0.94
C GLU A 349 -15.56 19.26 -1.45
N VAL A 350 -16.60 19.00 -2.24
CA VAL A 350 -16.85 17.68 -2.84
C VAL A 350 -16.48 17.72 -4.32
N ILE A 351 -15.40 17.05 -4.70
CA ILE A 351 -14.91 16.96 -6.07
C ILE A 351 -15.29 15.60 -6.65
N ARG A 352 -16.10 15.58 -7.69
CA ARG A 352 -16.49 14.33 -8.37
C ARG A 352 -15.42 13.90 -9.38
N ARG A 353 -14.98 12.67 -9.28
CA ARG A 353 -14.02 12.09 -10.22
C ARG A 353 -14.30 10.61 -10.43
N ARG A 354 -14.42 10.19 -11.71
CA ARG A 354 -14.87 8.82 -12.02
C ARG A 354 -16.21 8.53 -11.31
N ASN A 355 -16.36 7.37 -10.68
CA ASN A 355 -17.52 6.99 -9.87
C ASN A 355 -17.31 7.24 -8.37
N TYR A 356 -16.47 8.23 -8.02
CA TYR A 356 -16.07 8.55 -6.65
C TYR A 356 -16.22 10.04 -6.35
N CYS A 357 -16.26 10.37 -5.08
CA CYS A 357 -16.16 11.71 -4.55
C CYS A 357 -14.84 11.84 -3.79
N VAL A 358 -14.10 12.91 -4.04
CA VAL A 358 -12.95 13.32 -3.24
C VAL A 358 -13.42 14.48 -2.36
N LEU A 359 -13.34 14.28 -1.06
CA LEU A 359 -13.64 15.31 -0.07
C LEU A 359 -12.35 16.07 0.22
N LYS A 360 -12.35 17.37 -0.01
CA LYS A 360 -11.21 18.27 0.21
C LYS A 360 -11.51 19.22 1.34
N SER A 361 -10.56 19.41 2.22
CA SER A 361 -10.64 20.39 3.32
C SER A 361 -9.30 21.07 3.56
N VAL A 362 -9.35 22.29 4.06
CA VAL A 362 -8.14 23.03 4.44
C VAL A 362 -8.13 23.17 5.96
N LYS A 363 -6.96 22.87 6.58
CA LYS A 363 -6.79 23.10 8.01
C LYS A 363 -6.78 24.61 8.29
N PRO A 364 -7.62 25.12 9.19
CA PRO A 364 -7.59 26.53 9.58
C PRO A 364 -6.20 26.97 10.06
N SER A 365 -5.95 28.28 9.91
CA SER A 365 -4.71 28.94 10.36
C SER A 365 -4.62 29.02 11.87
#